data_0c4871c71a1738cfc2639c969affeb83
#
_entry.id   0c4871c71a1738cfc2639c969affeb83
#
_cell.length_a   1.000
_cell.length_b   1.000
_cell.length_c   1.000
_cell.angle_alpha   90.00
_cell.angle_beta   90.00
_cell.angle_gamma   90.00
#
_symmetry.space_group_name_H-M   'P 1'
#
loop_
_entity.id
_entity.type
_entity.pdbx_description
1 polymer ?
#
loop_
_entity_poly.entity_id
_entity_poly.type
_entity_poly.pdbx_seq_one_letter_code
_entity_poly.pdbx_strand_id
1 'polypeptide(L)'
;MKTKVISIITEKGGVGKTTTTIHLGAALAEKKKKVLLIDFDAQRNLSIGYKIPKDYSYTIKNLLEKTGEFRMVQKSENLFILAGDRNIEKSKRDRNILREMLNILGEKLAFDYIIIDCPPRPLTGDLGLGEMALASSDYVLSPIEAEEYSIEGIKELLPSLVNIKNKYNPKLEFLGFFFNKVLTNTRNFREYRELALEQAKGYFFNTFIRQDVNVENAKKEGKTIFQVAPNCRASEDYKNLIEEIINKINKINN
;
A
#
# COMPACT_ATOMS: atom_id res chain seq x y z
N MET A 1 -13.97 -8.93 14.29
CA MET A 1 -12.48 -8.72 14.30
C MET A 1 -12.21 -7.25 14.07
N LYS A 2 -11.15 -6.68 14.66
CA LYS A 2 -10.77 -5.29 14.38
C LYS A 2 -10.22 -5.19 12.94
N THR A 3 -10.65 -4.19 12.19
CA THR A 3 -10.10 -3.86 10.86
C THR A 3 -8.60 -3.60 10.93
N LYS A 4 -7.83 -4.18 10.02
CA LYS A 4 -6.38 -3.98 9.91
C LYS A 4 -6.07 -2.96 8.83
N VAL A 5 -5.37 -1.88 9.19
CA VAL A 5 -5.01 -0.80 8.27
C VAL A 5 -3.54 -0.94 7.88
N ILE A 6 -3.25 -1.07 6.58
CA ILE A 6 -1.90 -1.24 6.03
C ILE A 6 -1.59 -0.08 5.09
N SER A 7 -0.53 0.69 5.35
CA SER A 7 0.00 1.68 4.39
C SER A 7 1.08 1.07 3.52
N ILE A 8 0.97 1.29 2.20
CA ILE A 8 2.03 0.95 1.24
C ILE A 8 2.82 2.23 0.96
N ILE A 9 4.05 2.30 1.45
CA ILE A 9 4.85 3.52 1.38
C ILE A 9 6.28 3.25 0.94
N THR A 10 6.84 4.18 0.20
CA THR A 10 8.26 4.38 -0.07
C THR A 10 8.43 5.78 -0.61
N GLU A 11 9.54 6.41 -0.34
CA GLU A 11 9.84 7.78 -0.77
C GLU A 11 10.07 7.86 -2.28
N LYS A 12 10.56 6.78 -2.89
CA LYS A 12 10.84 6.71 -4.32
C LYS A 12 9.57 6.52 -5.15
N GLY A 13 9.47 7.25 -6.25
CA GLY A 13 8.46 7.05 -7.29
C GLY A 13 8.75 5.82 -8.15
N GLY A 14 7.70 5.22 -8.72
CA GLY A 14 7.85 4.16 -9.73
C GLY A 14 8.07 2.74 -9.21
N VAL A 15 8.43 2.51 -7.95
CA VAL A 15 8.75 1.19 -7.38
C VAL A 15 7.56 0.21 -7.26
N GLY A 16 6.34 0.66 -7.64
CA GLY A 16 5.15 -0.22 -7.68
C GLY A 16 4.27 -0.20 -6.44
N LYS A 17 4.24 0.90 -5.65
CA LYS A 17 3.29 1.07 -4.53
C LYS A 17 1.85 0.78 -4.94
N THR A 18 1.34 1.53 -5.91
CA THR A 18 -0.02 1.38 -6.43
C THR A 18 -0.30 -0.02 -6.96
N THR A 19 0.64 -0.59 -7.72
CA THR A 19 0.53 -1.96 -8.23
C THR A 19 0.44 -2.97 -7.08
N THR A 20 1.25 -2.79 -6.05
CA THR A 20 1.21 -3.60 -4.83
C THR A 20 -0.14 -3.47 -4.13
N THR A 21 -0.63 -2.24 -3.93
CA THR A 21 -1.95 -1.97 -3.32
C THR A 21 -3.07 -2.70 -4.06
N ILE A 22 -3.09 -2.62 -5.39
CA ILE A 22 -4.08 -3.29 -6.25
C ILE A 22 -4.04 -4.81 -6.03
N HIS A 23 -2.86 -5.41 -6.15
CA HIS A 23 -2.74 -6.87 -6.17
C HIS A 23 -2.83 -7.50 -4.78
N LEU A 24 -2.33 -6.85 -3.73
CA LEU A 24 -2.54 -7.30 -2.35
C LEU A 24 -4.02 -7.25 -1.97
N GLY A 25 -4.70 -6.15 -2.29
CA GLY A 25 -6.14 -6.03 -2.04
C GLY A 25 -6.96 -7.08 -2.77
N ALA A 26 -6.64 -7.32 -4.04
CA ALA A 26 -7.31 -8.35 -4.83
C ALA A 26 -7.05 -9.77 -4.29
N ALA A 27 -5.80 -10.09 -3.92
CA ALA A 27 -5.47 -11.41 -3.34
C ALA A 27 -6.18 -11.66 -2.00
N LEU A 28 -6.29 -10.63 -1.15
CA LEU A 28 -7.09 -10.72 0.08
C LEU A 28 -8.59 -10.93 -0.21
N ALA A 29 -9.13 -10.21 -1.21
CA ALA A 29 -10.53 -10.35 -1.59
C ALA A 29 -10.84 -11.75 -2.16
N GLU A 30 -9.92 -12.37 -2.92
CA GLU A 30 -10.02 -13.77 -3.33
C GLU A 30 -10.06 -14.75 -2.14
N LYS A 31 -9.40 -14.39 -1.04
CA LYS A 31 -9.45 -15.13 0.25
C LYS A 31 -10.71 -14.82 1.08
N LYS A 32 -11.74 -14.24 0.48
CA LYS A 32 -13.00 -13.87 1.14
C LYS A 32 -12.84 -12.83 2.26
N LYS A 33 -11.76 -12.04 2.22
CA LYS A 33 -11.59 -10.89 3.11
C LYS A 33 -12.22 -9.66 2.49
N LYS A 34 -13.01 -8.92 3.26
CA LYS A 34 -13.60 -7.66 2.82
C LYS A 34 -12.56 -6.55 2.89
N VAL A 35 -12.20 -5.97 1.74
CA VAL A 35 -11.06 -5.06 1.57
C VAL A 35 -11.49 -3.72 1.02
N LEU A 36 -11.01 -2.64 1.63
CA LEU A 36 -11.07 -1.29 1.09
C LEU A 36 -9.67 -0.84 0.67
N LEU A 37 -9.51 -0.41 -0.57
CA LEU A 37 -8.33 0.30 -1.05
C LEU A 37 -8.60 1.79 -1.01
N ILE A 38 -7.63 2.57 -0.54
CA ILE A 38 -7.72 4.04 -0.48
C ILE A 38 -6.61 4.64 -1.34
N ASP A 39 -6.99 5.42 -2.33
CA ASP A 39 -6.07 6.20 -3.15
C ASP A 39 -5.74 7.53 -2.43
N PHE A 40 -4.58 7.56 -1.78
CA PHE A 40 -4.14 8.69 -0.95
C PHE A 40 -3.07 9.55 -1.64
N ASP A 41 -2.92 9.38 -2.95
CA ASP A 41 -2.00 10.15 -3.81
C ASP A 41 -2.78 11.13 -4.70
N ALA A 42 -2.33 12.40 -4.75
CA ALA A 42 -2.89 13.41 -5.66
C ALA A 42 -2.78 13.02 -7.15
N GLN A 43 -1.86 12.11 -7.51
CA GLN A 43 -1.75 11.56 -8.86
C GLN A 43 -2.88 10.62 -9.23
N ARG A 44 -3.63 10.08 -8.25
CA ARG A 44 -4.77 9.18 -8.43
C ARG A 44 -4.42 7.89 -9.19
N ASN A 45 -3.23 7.38 -9.02
CA ASN A 45 -2.75 6.22 -9.78
C ASN A 45 -3.57 4.95 -9.51
N LEU A 46 -4.05 4.73 -8.29
CA LEU A 46 -4.94 3.63 -7.93
C LEU A 46 -6.30 3.78 -8.63
N SER A 47 -6.88 4.96 -8.59
CA SER A 47 -8.14 5.27 -9.27
C SER A 47 -8.03 5.11 -10.79
N ILE A 48 -6.94 5.58 -11.39
CA ILE A 48 -6.66 5.42 -12.81
C ILE A 48 -6.49 3.94 -13.17
N GLY A 49 -5.76 3.19 -12.35
CA GLY A 49 -5.54 1.74 -12.54
C GLY A 49 -6.84 0.94 -12.58
N TYR A 50 -7.85 1.37 -11.85
CA TYR A 50 -9.19 0.77 -11.87
C TYR A 50 -10.19 1.50 -12.78
N LYS A 51 -9.75 2.42 -13.63
CA LYS A 51 -10.58 3.21 -14.56
C LYS A 51 -11.74 3.93 -13.86
N ILE A 52 -11.49 4.49 -12.66
CA ILE A 52 -12.47 5.32 -11.96
C ILE A 52 -12.50 6.70 -12.61
N PRO A 53 -13.68 7.22 -13.01
CA PRO A 53 -13.80 8.52 -13.64
C PRO A 53 -13.17 9.65 -12.80
N LYS A 54 -12.69 10.71 -13.48
CA LYS A 54 -12.08 11.87 -12.80
C LYS A 54 -13.08 12.67 -11.99
N ASP A 55 -14.31 12.65 -12.41
CA ASP A 55 -15.49 13.35 -11.84
C ASP A 55 -16.32 12.45 -10.91
N TYR A 56 -15.72 11.36 -10.41
CA TYR A 56 -16.40 10.50 -9.43
C TYR A 56 -16.84 11.31 -8.22
N SER A 57 -18.10 11.17 -7.84
CA SER A 57 -18.82 12.09 -6.95
C SER A 57 -18.32 12.12 -5.50
N TYR A 58 -17.56 11.11 -5.05
CA TYR A 58 -17.02 11.02 -3.69
C TYR A 58 -15.58 10.52 -3.71
N THR A 59 -14.69 11.26 -3.08
CA THR A 59 -13.26 10.98 -3.03
C THR A 59 -12.73 10.97 -1.59
N ILE A 60 -11.48 10.59 -1.42
CA ILE A 60 -10.79 10.69 -0.14
C ILE A 60 -10.81 12.11 0.44
N LYS A 61 -10.81 13.15 -0.41
CA LYS A 61 -10.92 14.55 0.01
C LYS A 61 -12.26 14.80 0.70
N ASN A 62 -13.36 14.31 0.13
CA ASN A 62 -14.69 14.42 0.75
C ASN A 62 -14.73 13.73 2.13
N LEU A 63 -14.08 12.57 2.25
CA LEU A 63 -13.96 11.86 3.54
C LEU A 63 -13.24 12.71 4.58
N LEU A 64 -12.09 13.31 4.23
CA LEU A 64 -11.31 14.15 5.14
C LEU A 64 -12.04 15.44 5.53
N GLU A 65 -12.79 16.02 4.60
CA GLU A 65 -13.56 17.27 4.83
C GLU A 65 -14.96 17.02 5.41
N LYS A 66 -15.35 15.74 5.57
CA LYS A 66 -16.68 15.32 6.04
C LYS A 66 -17.81 15.91 5.20
N THR A 67 -17.64 15.96 3.88
CA THR A 67 -18.58 16.54 2.92
C THR A 67 -19.13 15.51 1.95
N GLY A 68 -20.34 15.75 1.46
CA GLY A 68 -20.98 14.87 0.46
C GLY A 68 -21.55 13.58 1.05
N GLU A 69 -22.19 12.79 0.19
CA GLU A 69 -22.73 11.48 0.52
C GLU A 69 -21.67 10.41 0.29
N PHE A 70 -21.36 9.61 1.32
CA PHE A 70 -20.32 8.59 1.26
C PHE A 70 -20.59 7.54 0.16
N ARG A 71 -19.62 7.35 -0.72
CA ARG A 71 -19.67 6.40 -1.83
C ARG A 71 -18.30 5.73 -2.03
N MET A 72 -18.33 4.47 -2.46
CA MET A 72 -17.16 3.68 -2.85
C MET A 72 -17.42 3.02 -4.19
N VAL A 73 -16.36 2.70 -4.91
CA VAL A 73 -16.43 1.87 -6.12
C VAL A 73 -16.25 0.41 -5.71
N GLN A 74 -17.25 -0.42 -5.96
CA GLN A 74 -17.13 -1.87 -5.79
C GLN A 74 -16.53 -2.51 -7.05
N LYS A 75 -15.46 -3.27 -6.91
CA LYS A 75 -14.77 -3.97 -8.02
C LYS A 75 -15.00 -5.48 -8.02
N SER A 76 -15.26 -6.06 -6.85
CA SER A 76 -15.73 -7.45 -6.69
C SER A 76 -16.59 -7.55 -5.44
N GLU A 77 -17.11 -8.74 -5.14
CA GLU A 77 -17.89 -8.98 -3.94
C GLU A 77 -17.21 -8.45 -2.66
N ASN A 78 -15.88 -8.60 -2.56
CA ASN A 78 -15.11 -8.28 -1.37
C ASN A 78 -14.07 -7.16 -1.59
N LEU A 79 -14.05 -6.47 -2.73
CA LEU A 79 -13.07 -5.41 -3.04
C LEU A 79 -13.74 -4.09 -3.35
N PHE A 80 -13.42 -3.08 -2.54
CA PHE A 80 -13.96 -1.73 -2.62
C PHE A 80 -12.82 -0.72 -2.74
N ILE A 81 -13.09 0.44 -3.38
CA ILE A 81 -12.11 1.50 -3.58
C ILE A 81 -12.71 2.84 -3.20
N LEU A 82 -12.01 3.58 -2.36
CA LEU A 82 -12.24 5.00 -2.15
C LEU A 82 -11.33 5.78 -3.11
N ALA A 83 -11.95 6.52 -4.00
CA ALA A 83 -11.26 7.23 -5.08
C ALA A 83 -10.34 8.34 -4.55
N GLY A 84 -9.21 8.54 -5.22
CA GLY A 84 -8.27 9.64 -4.95
C GLY A 84 -8.80 10.99 -5.43
N ASP A 85 -8.16 12.05 -4.95
CA ASP A 85 -8.48 13.43 -5.32
C ASP A 85 -7.22 14.22 -5.67
N ARG A 86 -7.22 14.94 -6.80
CA ARG A 86 -6.08 15.78 -7.22
C ARG A 86 -5.81 16.94 -6.26
N ASN A 87 -6.82 17.39 -5.55
CA ASN A 87 -6.73 18.50 -4.61
C ASN A 87 -6.56 18.04 -3.16
N ILE A 88 -6.27 16.77 -2.91
CA ILE A 88 -6.07 16.23 -1.55
C ILE A 88 -4.98 16.98 -0.78
N GLU A 89 -3.96 17.50 -1.50
CA GLU A 89 -2.90 18.32 -0.91
C GLU A 89 -3.41 19.62 -0.25
N LYS A 90 -4.58 20.10 -0.67
CA LYS A 90 -5.23 21.30 -0.11
C LYS A 90 -6.10 21.00 1.12
N SER A 91 -6.33 19.73 1.44
CA SER A 91 -7.12 19.35 2.60
C SER A 91 -6.40 19.70 3.90
N LYS A 92 -7.17 20.00 4.94
CA LYS A 92 -6.61 20.27 6.27
C LYS A 92 -5.80 19.09 6.79
N ARG A 93 -4.61 19.36 7.30
CA ARG A 93 -3.74 18.38 7.91
C ARG A 93 -4.13 18.18 9.38
N ASP A 94 -4.70 17.03 9.67
CA ASP A 94 -5.04 16.61 11.03
C ASP A 94 -4.69 15.14 11.21
N ARG A 95 -3.84 14.84 12.18
CA ARG A 95 -3.33 13.48 12.44
C ARG A 95 -4.42 12.48 12.82
N ASN A 96 -5.53 12.97 13.37
CA ASN A 96 -6.58 12.11 13.91
C ASN A 96 -7.72 11.88 12.91
N ILE A 97 -7.98 12.84 12.00
CA ILE A 97 -9.15 12.80 11.13
C ILE A 97 -9.22 11.53 10.27
N LEU A 98 -8.11 11.14 9.65
CA LEU A 98 -8.08 9.93 8.84
C LEU A 98 -8.30 8.69 9.72
N ARG A 99 -7.63 8.59 10.86
CA ARG A 99 -7.81 7.47 11.81
C ARG A 99 -9.26 7.34 12.28
N GLU A 100 -9.89 8.46 12.65
CA GLU A 100 -11.30 8.47 13.08
C GLU A 100 -12.21 7.96 11.95
N MET A 101 -12.01 8.44 10.73
CA MET A 101 -12.81 8.00 9.58
C MET A 101 -12.59 6.52 9.27
N LEU A 102 -11.35 6.04 9.32
CA LEU A 102 -11.05 4.62 9.09
C LEU A 102 -11.67 3.72 10.16
N ASN A 103 -11.68 4.13 11.42
CA ASN A 103 -12.35 3.40 12.49
C ASN A 103 -13.86 3.31 12.25
N ILE A 104 -14.50 4.44 11.91
CA ILE A 104 -15.94 4.48 11.57
C ILE A 104 -16.25 3.56 10.38
N LEU A 105 -15.45 3.60 9.33
CA LEU A 105 -15.63 2.73 8.16
C LEU A 105 -15.44 1.25 8.51
N GLY A 106 -14.41 0.94 9.30
CA GLY A 106 -14.14 -0.41 9.76
C GLY A 106 -15.28 -0.98 10.60
N GLU A 107 -15.80 -0.20 11.55
CA GLU A 107 -16.90 -0.63 12.43
C GLU A 107 -18.22 -0.76 11.65
N LYS A 108 -18.61 0.26 10.87
CA LYS A 108 -19.91 0.28 10.19
C LYS A 108 -19.99 -0.68 9.01
N LEU A 109 -18.89 -0.87 8.28
CA LEU A 109 -18.87 -1.65 7.04
C LEU A 109 -18.14 -2.99 7.18
N ALA A 110 -17.60 -3.28 8.37
CA ALA A 110 -16.95 -4.54 8.73
C ALA A 110 -15.85 -4.98 7.72
N PHE A 111 -14.95 -4.04 7.35
CA PHE A 111 -13.79 -4.39 6.56
C PHE A 111 -12.80 -5.23 7.39
N ASP A 112 -12.26 -6.29 6.80
CA ASP A 112 -11.14 -7.04 7.39
C ASP A 112 -9.83 -6.25 7.23
N TYR A 113 -9.65 -5.62 6.06
CA TYR A 113 -8.45 -4.86 5.72
C TYR A 113 -8.80 -3.53 5.04
N ILE A 114 -8.03 -2.50 5.36
CA ILE A 114 -7.97 -1.25 4.62
C ILE A 114 -6.52 -1.07 4.16
N ILE A 115 -6.27 -0.86 2.86
CA ILE A 115 -4.93 -0.66 2.32
C ILE A 115 -4.85 0.74 1.73
N ILE A 116 -3.86 1.52 2.18
CA ILE A 116 -3.66 2.91 1.76
C ILE A 116 -2.50 2.98 0.77
N ASP A 117 -2.77 3.44 -0.45
CA ASP A 117 -1.75 3.78 -1.46
C ASP A 117 -1.20 5.17 -1.21
N CYS A 118 0.02 5.26 -0.67
CA CYS A 118 0.62 6.51 -0.23
C CYS A 118 1.38 7.22 -1.36
N PRO A 119 1.47 8.58 -1.33
CA PRO A 119 2.26 9.33 -2.29
C PRO A 119 3.76 9.03 -2.19
N PRO A 120 4.53 9.18 -3.30
CA PRO A 120 5.99 9.01 -3.31
C PRO A 120 6.68 10.30 -2.83
N ARG A 121 6.69 10.55 -1.53
CA ARG A 121 7.31 11.74 -0.94
C ARG A 121 8.13 11.39 0.29
N PRO A 122 9.23 12.13 0.54
CA PRO A 122 9.98 12.01 1.78
C PRO A 122 9.09 12.25 3.01
N LEU A 123 9.36 11.51 4.06
CA LEU A 123 8.74 11.67 5.37
C LEU A 123 9.58 12.67 6.18
N THR A 124 9.16 13.93 6.17
CA THR A 124 9.91 15.04 6.79
C THR A 124 9.68 15.17 8.29
N GLY A 125 8.71 14.41 8.84
CA GLY A 125 8.29 14.54 10.23
C GLY A 125 7.24 15.65 10.45
N ASP A 126 6.97 16.48 9.45
CA ASP A 126 5.81 17.36 9.41
C ASP A 126 4.59 16.57 8.94
N LEU A 127 3.39 17.02 9.29
CA LEU A 127 2.17 16.27 9.00
C LEU A 127 1.76 16.37 7.52
N GLY A 128 2.48 15.66 6.64
CA GLY A 128 2.13 15.45 5.24
C GLY A 128 1.11 14.32 5.05
N LEU A 129 0.78 13.99 3.79
CA LEU A 129 -0.12 12.88 3.48
C LEU A 129 0.47 11.52 3.90
N GLY A 130 1.78 11.32 3.69
CA GLY A 130 2.46 10.11 4.13
C GLY A 130 2.38 9.92 5.63
N GLU A 131 2.68 10.95 6.41
CA GLU A 131 2.61 10.94 7.87
C GLU A 131 1.18 10.73 8.37
N MET A 132 0.17 11.35 7.73
CA MET A 132 -1.24 11.11 8.06
C MET A 132 -1.66 9.65 7.82
N ALA A 133 -1.24 9.05 6.71
CA ALA A 133 -1.48 7.64 6.43
C ALA A 133 -0.85 6.75 7.50
N LEU A 134 0.44 6.96 7.82
CA LEU A 134 1.16 6.20 8.84
C LEU A 134 0.61 6.42 10.26
N ALA A 135 0.23 7.67 10.57
CA ALA A 135 -0.44 7.97 11.83
C ALA A 135 -1.76 7.22 12.00
N SER A 136 -2.40 6.81 10.90
CA SER A 136 -3.71 6.14 10.87
C SER A 136 -3.63 4.63 10.65
N SER A 137 -2.43 4.07 10.42
CA SER A 137 -2.23 2.66 10.10
C SER A 137 -1.85 1.81 11.29
N ASP A 138 -2.17 0.52 11.24
CA ASP A 138 -1.64 -0.48 12.16
C ASP A 138 -0.28 -1.00 11.64
N TYR A 139 -0.14 -1.11 10.30
CA TYR A 139 1.01 -1.73 9.64
C TYR A 139 1.53 -0.90 8.48
N VAL A 140 2.83 -1.07 8.21
CA VAL A 140 3.52 -0.47 7.05
C VAL A 140 4.20 -1.56 6.25
N LEU A 141 4.07 -1.50 4.92
CA LEU A 141 4.77 -2.36 3.96
C LEU A 141 5.45 -1.49 2.91
N SER A 142 6.69 -1.82 2.54
CA SER A 142 7.46 -1.03 1.58
C SER A 142 8.00 -1.89 0.43
N PRO A 143 7.50 -1.69 -0.81
CA PRO A 143 8.15 -2.24 -2.00
C PRO A 143 9.44 -1.48 -2.32
N ILE A 144 10.48 -2.20 -2.72
CA ILE A 144 11.73 -1.64 -3.22
C ILE A 144 12.17 -2.36 -4.49
N GLU A 145 12.96 -1.70 -5.32
CA GLU A 145 13.66 -2.32 -6.45
C GLU A 145 15.10 -2.67 -6.04
N ALA A 146 15.70 -3.68 -6.67
CA ALA A 146 17.08 -4.07 -6.40
C ALA A 146 18.05 -3.18 -7.19
N GLU A 147 18.31 -1.99 -6.68
CA GLU A 147 19.17 -0.96 -7.27
C GLU A 147 19.81 -0.07 -6.19
N GLU A 148 20.85 0.68 -6.56
CA GLU A 148 21.67 1.49 -5.65
C GLU A 148 20.85 2.45 -4.78
N TYR A 149 19.96 3.22 -5.38
CA TYR A 149 19.10 4.19 -4.67
C TYR A 149 18.15 3.55 -3.65
N SER A 150 17.90 2.24 -3.78
CA SER A 150 17.05 1.55 -2.80
C SER A 150 17.73 1.36 -1.45
N ILE A 151 19.06 1.25 -1.44
CA ILE A 151 19.84 1.17 -0.19
C ILE A 151 19.76 2.49 0.60
N GLU A 152 19.86 3.62 -0.10
CA GLU A 152 19.67 4.94 0.52
C GLU A 152 18.24 5.08 1.05
N GLY A 153 17.22 4.73 0.24
CA GLY A 153 15.83 4.76 0.66
C GLY A 153 15.51 3.90 1.90
N ILE A 154 16.18 2.76 2.08
CA ILE A 154 16.07 1.95 3.31
C ILE A 154 16.60 2.73 4.52
N LYS A 155 17.78 3.37 4.37
CA LYS A 155 18.45 4.15 5.43
C LYS A 155 17.64 5.37 5.84
N GLU A 156 16.89 5.97 4.93
CA GLU A 156 16.03 7.13 5.18
C GLU A 156 14.68 6.72 5.78
N LEU A 157 14.04 5.69 5.23
CA LEU A 157 12.71 5.28 5.65
C LEU A 157 12.67 4.73 7.09
N LEU A 158 13.63 3.90 7.49
CA LEU A 158 13.59 3.27 8.83
C LEU A 158 13.62 4.30 9.97
N PRO A 159 14.53 5.30 10.01
CA PRO A 159 14.50 6.34 11.02
C PRO A 159 13.22 7.18 10.97
N SER A 160 12.70 7.47 9.76
CA SER A 160 11.46 8.21 9.58
C SER A 160 10.27 7.46 10.17
N LEU A 161 10.18 6.13 9.99
CA LEU A 161 9.15 5.31 10.62
C LEU A 161 9.24 5.31 12.16
N VAL A 162 10.47 5.25 12.71
CA VAL A 162 10.69 5.34 14.16
C VAL A 162 10.22 6.69 14.69
N ASN A 163 10.54 7.78 14.01
CA ASN A 163 10.08 9.13 14.38
C ASN A 163 8.56 9.24 14.38
N ILE A 164 7.90 8.73 13.31
CA ILE A 164 6.43 8.73 13.21
C ILE A 164 5.81 7.85 14.29
N LYS A 165 6.37 6.66 14.55
CA LYS A 165 5.92 5.78 15.62
C LYS A 165 5.94 6.50 16.97
N ASN A 166 7.02 7.19 17.29
CA ASN A 166 7.16 7.92 18.56
C ASN A 166 6.26 9.16 18.64
N LYS A 167 6.12 9.92 17.55
CA LYS A 167 5.44 11.22 17.56
C LYS A 167 3.92 11.11 17.37
N TYR A 168 3.48 10.19 16.50
CA TYR A 168 2.10 10.15 16.03
C TYR A 168 1.36 8.83 16.30
N ASN A 169 2.06 7.68 16.26
CA ASN A 169 1.41 6.37 16.31
C ASN A 169 2.28 5.30 16.98
N PRO A 170 2.31 5.21 18.30
CA PRO A 170 3.12 4.23 19.04
C PRO A 170 2.80 2.76 18.70
N LYS A 171 1.63 2.49 18.10
CA LYS A 171 1.20 1.14 17.72
C LYS A 171 1.55 0.75 16.29
N LEU A 172 2.19 1.67 15.54
CA LEU A 172 2.59 1.39 14.16
C LEU A 172 3.64 0.29 14.11
N GLU A 173 3.39 -0.74 13.31
CA GLU A 173 4.34 -1.84 13.13
C GLU A 173 4.83 -1.90 11.67
N PHE A 174 6.15 -1.94 11.50
CA PHE A 174 6.75 -2.12 10.19
C PHE A 174 6.80 -3.61 9.83
N LEU A 175 5.99 -4.00 8.84
CA LEU A 175 5.98 -5.39 8.35
C LEU A 175 7.27 -5.74 7.61
N GLY A 176 7.82 -4.79 6.85
CA GLY A 176 9.09 -5.00 6.17
C GLY A 176 9.12 -4.51 4.73
N PHE A 177 10.28 -4.77 4.13
CA PHE A 177 10.54 -4.57 2.72
C PHE A 177 10.33 -5.86 1.92
N PHE A 178 9.95 -5.72 0.66
CA PHE A 178 10.06 -6.80 -0.32
C PHE A 178 10.59 -6.25 -1.63
N PHE A 179 11.33 -7.08 -2.35
CA PHE A 179 11.83 -6.70 -3.67
C PHE A 179 10.73 -6.83 -4.71
N ASN A 180 10.57 -5.77 -5.50
CA ASN A 180 9.58 -5.69 -6.57
C ASN A 180 10.27 -5.53 -7.93
N LYS A 181 9.59 -5.95 -9.01
CA LYS A 181 10.07 -5.90 -10.40
C LYS A 181 11.42 -6.62 -10.61
N VAL A 182 11.59 -7.74 -9.94
CA VAL A 182 12.87 -8.47 -9.93
C VAL A 182 13.15 -9.16 -11.25
N LEU A 183 14.35 -8.93 -11.79
CA LEU A 183 14.97 -9.71 -12.84
C LEU A 183 15.94 -10.72 -12.20
N THR A 184 15.46 -11.92 -11.90
CA THR A 184 16.16 -12.93 -11.07
C THR A 184 17.54 -13.35 -11.58
N ASN A 185 17.77 -13.29 -12.89
CA ASN A 185 19.00 -13.74 -13.52
C ASN A 185 20.08 -12.65 -13.67
N THR A 186 19.86 -11.47 -13.08
CA THR A 186 20.80 -10.35 -13.19
C THR A 186 21.82 -10.35 -12.03
N ARG A 187 23.05 -9.95 -12.33
CA ARG A 187 24.09 -9.70 -11.33
C ARG A 187 23.64 -8.62 -10.34
N ASN A 188 23.06 -7.53 -10.86
CA ASN A 188 22.56 -6.42 -10.05
C ASN A 188 21.58 -6.88 -8.96
N PHE A 189 20.60 -7.76 -9.30
CA PHE A 189 19.67 -8.27 -8.30
C PHE A 189 20.39 -8.98 -7.15
N ARG A 190 21.40 -9.81 -7.44
CA ARG A 190 22.13 -10.55 -6.40
C ARG A 190 22.91 -9.59 -5.50
N GLU A 191 23.67 -8.66 -6.09
CA GLU A 191 24.52 -7.71 -5.34
C GLU A 191 23.66 -6.75 -4.48
N TYR A 192 22.66 -6.10 -5.05
CA TYR A 192 21.82 -5.17 -4.30
C TYR A 192 20.92 -5.87 -3.28
N ARG A 193 20.50 -7.10 -3.55
CA ARG A 193 19.78 -7.92 -2.57
C ARG A 193 20.63 -8.19 -1.34
N GLU A 194 21.89 -8.59 -1.52
CA GLU A 194 22.84 -8.84 -0.40
C GLU A 194 23.03 -7.57 0.41
N LEU A 195 23.37 -6.45 -0.24
CA LEU A 195 23.55 -5.16 0.43
C LEU A 195 22.31 -4.72 1.20
N ALA A 196 21.11 -4.85 0.61
CA ALA A 196 19.87 -4.49 1.28
C ALA A 196 19.59 -5.36 2.51
N LEU A 197 19.84 -6.66 2.42
CA LEU A 197 19.68 -7.59 3.54
C LEU A 197 20.66 -7.30 4.68
N GLU A 198 21.88 -6.84 4.39
CA GLU A 198 22.85 -6.40 5.40
C GLU A 198 22.38 -5.11 6.10
N GLN A 199 21.84 -4.14 5.35
CA GLN A 199 21.39 -2.85 5.90
C GLN A 199 20.12 -2.97 6.77
N ALA A 200 19.25 -3.90 6.46
CA ALA A 200 17.94 -4.04 7.11
C ALA A 200 17.63 -5.52 7.44
N LYS A 201 18.58 -6.17 8.12
CA LYS A 201 18.47 -7.57 8.54
C LYS A 201 17.18 -7.82 9.35
N GLY A 202 16.41 -8.82 8.92
CA GLY A 202 15.15 -9.19 9.58
C GLY A 202 13.93 -8.37 9.15
N TYR A 203 14.11 -7.31 8.32
CA TYR A 203 13.01 -6.52 7.79
C TYR A 203 12.58 -6.91 6.37
N PHE A 204 13.17 -7.94 5.79
CA PHE A 204 12.79 -8.39 4.45
C PHE A 204 11.84 -9.59 4.48
N PHE A 205 10.87 -9.56 3.58
CA PHE A 205 10.10 -10.74 3.20
C PHE A 205 10.97 -11.69 2.35
N ASN A 206 10.73 -12.99 2.45
CA ASN A 206 11.42 -13.97 1.59
C ASN A 206 10.91 -13.88 0.16
N THR A 207 9.61 -13.64 0.02
CA THR A 207 8.95 -13.46 -1.27
C THR A 207 9.34 -12.14 -1.91
N PHE A 208 9.66 -12.19 -3.20
CA PHE A 208 9.85 -11.03 -4.07
C PHE A 208 8.93 -11.13 -5.29
N ILE A 209 8.63 -10.00 -5.92
CA ILE A 209 7.77 -9.96 -7.11
C ILE A 209 8.63 -9.87 -8.35
N ARG A 210 8.58 -10.89 -9.20
CA ARG A 210 9.29 -10.92 -10.48
C ARG A 210 8.67 -9.93 -11.46
N GLN A 211 9.51 -9.31 -12.29
CA GLN A 211 9.03 -8.50 -13.39
C GLN A 211 8.23 -9.34 -14.37
N ASP A 212 7.01 -8.92 -14.71
CA ASP A 212 6.11 -9.64 -15.58
C ASP A 212 5.28 -8.64 -16.43
N VAL A 213 5.28 -8.83 -17.74
CA VAL A 213 4.54 -7.98 -18.70
C VAL A 213 3.03 -8.00 -18.44
N ASN A 214 2.51 -9.07 -17.86
CA ASN A 214 1.09 -9.20 -17.56
C ASN A 214 0.62 -8.20 -16.49
N VAL A 215 1.52 -7.68 -15.64
CA VAL A 215 1.20 -6.59 -14.70
C VAL A 215 0.81 -5.31 -15.44
N GLU A 216 1.57 -4.94 -16.47
CA GLU A 216 1.26 -3.78 -17.31
C GLU A 216 0.01 -4.01 -18.18
N ASN A 217 -0.19 -5.23 -18.68
CA ASN A 217 -1.40 -5.59 -19.44
C ASN A 217 -2.66 -5.47 -18.54
N ALA A 218 -2.60 -5.99 -17.32
CA ALA A 218 -3.68 -5.88 -16.36
C ALA A 218 -4.04 -4.41 -16.06
N LYS A 219 -3.03 -3.57 -15.85
CA LYS A 219 -3.21 -2.12 -15.66
C LYS A 219 -3.89 -1.44 -16.85
N LYS A 220 -3.49 -1.75 -18.09
CA LYS A 220 -4.12 -1.22 -19.31
C LYS A 220 -5.60 -1.60 -19.40
N GLU A 221 -5.96 -2.79 -18.96
CA GLU A 221 -7.35 -3.27 -18.95
C GLU A 221 -8.18 -2.75 -17.76
N GLY A 222 -7.54 -2.18 -16.74
CA GLY A 222 -8.22 -1.78 -15.50
C GLY A 222 -8.62 -2.98 -14.65
N LYS A 223 -7.87 -4.07 -14.76
CA LYS A 223 -8.08 -5.35 -14.09
C LYS A 223 -6.89 -5.70 -13.19
N THR A 224 -7.06 -6.74 -12.38
CA THR A 224 -5.96 -7.32 -11.61
C THR A 224 -5.22 -8.38 -12.42
N ILE A 225 -3.97 -8.69 -12.01
CA ILE A 225 -3.18 -9.75 -12.64
C ILE A 225 -3.88 -11.13 -12.52
N PHE A 226 -4.64 -11.34 -11.44
CA PHE A 226 -5.40 -12.57 -11.22
C PHE A 226 -6.53 -12.77 -12.22
N GLN A 227 -7.09 -11.67 -12.74
CA GLN A 227 -8.13 -11.69 -13.78
C GLN A 227 -7.56 -11.84 -15.20
N VAL A 228 -6.36 -11.30 -15.46
CA VAL A 228 -5.76 -11.30 -16.81
C VAL A 228 -4.86 -12.50 -17.03
N ALA A 229 -4.04 -12.85 -16.03
CA ALA A 229 -3.03 -13.91 -16.12
C ALA A 229 -2.86 -14.64 -14.78
N PRO A 230 -3.88 -15.41 -14.32
CA PRO A 230 -3.92 -16.00 -12.97
C PRO A 230 -2.77 -16.97 -12.66
N ASN A 231 -2.14 -17.52 -13.71
CA ASN A 231 -1.06 -18.50 -13.62
C ASN A 231 0.32 -17.94 -14.00
N CYS A 232 0.46 -16.61 -14.17
CA CYS A 232 1.75 -16.01 -14.45
C CYS A 232 2.59 -15.90 -13.17
N ARG A 233 3.91 -15.70 -13.35
CA ARG A 233 4.88 -15.65 -12.25
C ARG A 233 4.55 -14.59 -11.21
N ALA A 234 4.19 -13.37 -11.63
CA ALA A 234 3.85 -12.30 -10.71
C ALA A 234 2.54 -12.57 -9.96
N SER A 235 1.57 -13.29 -10.56
CA SER A 235 0.35 -13.71 -9.87
C SER A 235 0.66 -14.67 -8.71
N GLU A 236 1.54 -15.65 -8.95
CA GLU A 236 2.03 -16.56 -7.91
C GLU A 236 2.80 -15.82 -6.81
N ASP A 237 3.70 -14.91 -7.19
CA ASP A 237 4.51 -14.14 -6.26
C ASP A 237 3.61 -13.26 -5.33
N TYR A 238 2.59 -12.60 -5.87
CA TYR A 238 1.65 -11.84 -5.04
C TYR A 238 0.83 -12.72 -4.09
N LYS A 239 0.42 -13.92 -4.51
CA LYS A 239 -0.26 -14.89 -3.63
C LYS A 239 0.65 -15.32 -2.48
N ASN A 240 1.91 -15.61 -2.77
CA ASN A 240 2.90 -16.00 -1.76
C ASN A 240 3.20 -14.82 -0.80
N LEU A 241 3.36 -13.61 -1.31
CA LEU A 241 3.61 -12.42 -0.49
C LEU A 241 2.46 -12.18 0.49
N ILE A 242 1.20 -12.31 0.06
CA ILE A 242 0.07 -12.09 0.96
C ILE A 242 -0.02 -13.14 2.06
N GLU A 243 0.34 -14.41 1.80
CA GLU A 243 0.43 -15.42 2.86
C GLU A 243 1.50 -15.06 3.89
N GLU A 244 2.65 -14.62 3.44
CA GLU A 244 3.74 -14.21 4.32
C GLU A 244 3.35 -12.99 5.16
N ILE A 245 2.64 -12.00 4.56
CA ILE A 245 2.09 -10.83 5.28
C ILE A 245 1.08 -11.24 6.34
N ILE A 246 0.10 -12.08 5.99
CA ILE A 246 -0.93 -12.57 6.94
C ILE A 246 -0.27 -13.27 8.12
N ASN A 247 0.69 -14.16 7.85
CA ASN A 247 1.41 -14.91 8.88
C ASN A 247 2.20 -13.97 9.79
N LYS A 248 2.85 -12.93 9.25
CA LYS A 248 3.59 -11.93 10.03
C LYS A 248 2.66 -11.11 10.91
N ILE A 249 1.53 -10.64 10.37
CA ILE A 249 0.51 -9.92 11.15
C ILE A 249 -0.05 -10.77 12.29
N ASN A 250 -0.32 -12.06 12.04
CA ASN A 250 -0.83 -12.95 13.07
C ASN A 250 0.20 -13.17 14.20
N LYS A 251 1.50 -13.28 13.86
CA LYS A 251 2.59 -13.39 14.86
C LYS A 251 2.76 -12.14 15.72
N ILE A 252 2.50 -10.94 15.16
CA ILE A 252 2.57 -9.67 15.91
C ILE A 252 1.41 -9.55 16.90
N ASN A 253 0.24 -10.13 16.59
CA ASN A 253 -0.97 -9.99 17.40
C ASN A 253 -1.16 -11.11 18.45
N ASN A 254 -0.32 -12.14 18.43
CA ASN A 254 -0.27 -13.22 19.42
C ASN A 254 0.82 -12.99 20.45
#